data_7aa38c05526b4db5867f34a61282968a
#
_entry.id   7aa38c05526b4db5867f34a61282968a
#
_cell.length_a   1.000
_cell.length_b   1.000
_cell.length_c   1.000
_cell.angle_alpha   90.00
_cell.angle_beta   90.00
_cell.angle_gamma   90.00
#
_symmetry.space_group_name_H-M   'P 1'
#
loop_
_entity.id
_entity.type
_entity.pdbx_description
1 polymer ?
#
loop_
_entity_poly.entity_id
_entity_poly.type
_entity_poly.pdbx_seq_one_letter_code
_entity_poly.pdbx_strand_id
1 'polypeptide(L)'
;MDSPPSILDQALALAVFGFIGAIVVVSIGGYMRRPQDLGQVHGSAILGRGIRAWYFANLQPFEEFCIRWQVDPAHLSYAQLLSGMLVAVCYAQGWLTTAGWLLLFAGTLDIIDGRVARRINGGSARGAFLDSVIDRYTDSFAYLGLAVFFRHTWVLWAVLLALIGGLIVSYARARGEGLGAQCRVGLLQRPERYVILGFGTIFGSLLEHLTGPWLGGQHYSLVIVTIFLLAVLVNFTAVQRAVHNWRALGADSRA
;
A
#
# COMPACT_ATOMS: atom_id res chain seq x y z
N MET A 1 -18.96 -16.41 -9.42
CA MET A 1 -17.56 -16.45 -8.93
C MET A 1 -16.85 -17.74 -9.39
N ASP A 2 -17.39 -18.41 -10.37
CA ASP A 2 -16.98 -19.79 -10.74
C ASP A 2 -16.01 -19.85 -11.93
N SER A 3 -15.45 -18.74 -12.37
CA SER A 3 -14.47 -18.72 -13.45
C SER A 3 -13.05 -18.62 -12.89
N PRO A 4 -12.12 -19.48 -13.36
CA PRO A 4 -10.69 -19.35 -13.05
C PRO A 4 -10.18 -18.00 -13.53
N PRO A 5 -9.03 -17.53 -12.98
CA PRO A 5 -8.42 -16.27 -13.42
C PRO A 5 -8.29 -16.25 -14.94
N SER A 6 -8.76 -15.20 -15.57
CA SER A 6 -8.81 -15.11 -17.03
C SER A 6 -7.40 -15.09 -17.62
N ILE A 7 -7.22 -15.64 -18.80
CA ILE A 7 -5.95 -15.55 -19.56
C ILE A 7 -5.51 -14.08 -19.68
N LEU A 8 -6.48 -13.17 -19.78
CA LEU A 8 -6.24 -11.73 -19.82
C LEU A 8 -5.61 -11.22 -18.52
N ASP A 9 -6.08 -11.67 -17.32
CA ASP A 9 -5.46 -11.29 -16.04
C ASP A 9 -4.01 -11.74 -15.98
N GLN A 10 -3.71 -12.96 -16.41
CA GLN A 10 -2.34 -13.48 -16.42
C GLN A 10 -1.45 -12.70 -17.38
N ALA A 11 -1.93 -12.38 -18.58
CA ALA A 11 -1.19 -11.59 -19.57
C ALA A 11 -0.91 -10.16 -19.07
N LEU A 12 -1.92 -9.52 -18.48
CA LEU A 12 -1.78 -8.18 -17.89
C LEU A 12 -0.85 -8.21 -16.67
N ALA A 13 -0.97 -9.22 -15.80
CA ALA A 13 -0.09 -9.40 -14.66
C ALA A 13 1.37 -9.56 -15.08
N LEU A 14 1.65 -10.35 -16.12
CA LEU A 14 2.99 -10.50 -16.70
C LEU A 14 3.50 -9.18 -17.28
N ALA A 15 2.65 -8.40 -17.95
CA ALA A 15 3.01 -7.09 -18.48
C ALA A 15 3.38 -6.10 -17.36
N VAL A 16 2.57 -6.02 -16.28
CA VAL A 16 2.83 -5.16 -15.11
C VAL A 16 4.08 -5.63 -14.39
N PHE A 17 4.23 -6.94 -14.15
CA PHE A 17 5.43 -7.51 -13.54
C PHE A 17 6.68 -7.23 -14.36
N GLY A 18 6.62 -7.42 -15.70
CA GLY A 18 7.71 -7.11 -16.62
C GLY A 18 8.09 -5.63 -16.59
N PHE A 19 7.11 -4.73 -16.54
CA PHE A 19 7.33 -3.29 -16.42
C PHE A 19 8.01 -2.93 -15.10
N ILE A 20 7.52 -3.45 -13.97
CA ILE A 20 8.15 -3.26 -12.65
C ILE A 20 9.57 -3.85 -12.67
N GLY A 21 9.73 -5.06 -13.22
CA GLY A 21 11.03 -5.72 -13.36
C GLY A 21 12.02 -4.91 -14.18
N ALA A 22 11.57 -4.32 -15.29
CA ALA A 22 12.41 -3.45 -16.11
C ALA A 22 12.88 -2.19 -15.34
N ILE A 23 11.98 -1.56 -14.57
CA ILE A 23 12.35 -0.44 -13.69
C ILE A 23 13.41 -0.89 -12.67
N VAL A 24 13.23 -2.05 -12.04
CA VAL A 24 14.17 -2.58 -11.06
C VAL A 24 15.53 -2.91 -11.70
N VAL A 25 15.56 -3.56 -12.87
CA VAL A 25 16.79 -3.90 -13.60
C VAL A 25 17.56 -2.64 -14.02
N VAL A 26 16.87 -1.66 -14.58
CA VAL A 26 17.50 -0.36 -14.92
C VAL A 26 18.04 0.32 -13.66
N SER A 27 17.31 0.20 -12.56
CA SER A 27 17.69 0.73 -11.25
C SER A 27 18.94 0.05 -10.69
N ILE A 28 19.04 -1.28 -10.74
CA ILE A 28 20.20 -2.05 -10.28
C ILE A 28 21.47 -1.71 -11.10
N GLY A 29 21.34 -1.56 -12.42
CA GLY A 29 22.45 -1.17 -13.28
C GLY A 29 23.06 0.20 -12.94
N GLY A 30 22.25 1.11 -12.41
CA GLY A 30 22.69 2.41 -11.87
C GLY A 30 23.30 2.31 -10.46
N TYR A 31 22.82 1.37 -9.64
CA TYR A 31 23.15 1.21 -8.23
C TYR A 31 24.59 0.70 -7.98
N MET A 32 25.06 -0.22 -8.79
CA MET A 32 26.40 -0.83 -8.61
C MET A 32 27.57 0.17 -8.69
N ARG A 33 27.29 1.46 -8.91
CA ARG A 33 28.30 2.49 -9.19
C ARG A 33 28.55 3.51 -8.07
N ARG A 34 27.82 3.52 -6.94
CA ARG A 34 28.00 4.54 -5.88
C ARG A 34 27.71 4.06 -4.45
N PRO A 35 28.54 4.42 -3.44
CA PRO A 35 28.20 4.26 -2.02
C PRO A 35 27.07 5.21 -1.62
N GLN A 36 26.16 4.77 -0.75
CA GLN A 36 24.91 5.46 -0.50
C GLN A 36 24.72 5.84 0.95
N ASP A 37 24.29 7.09 1.15
CA ASP A 37 23.65 7.52 2.38
C ASP A 37 22.12 7.23 2.26
N LEU A 38 21.67 6.15 2.90
CA LEU A 38 20.27 5.72 2.90
C LEU A 38 19.41 6.55 3.87
N GLY A 39 20.00 7.50 4.58
CA GLY A 39 19.33 8.21 5.65
C GLY A 39 18.91 7.30 6.81
N GLN A 40 18.16 7.84 7.77
CA GLN A 40 17.63 7.02 8.87
C GLN A 40 16.43 6.18 8.41
N VAL A 41 16.68 4.90 8.12
CA VAL A 41 15.63 3.93 7.81
C VAL A 41 15.03 3.41 9.12
N HIS A 42 13.82 3.84 9.44
CA HIS A 42 13.08 3.29 10.57
C HIS A 42 12.43 1.96 10.17
N GLY A 43 12.68 0.90 10.92
CA GLY A 43 12.01 -0.39 10.75
C GLY A 43 10.55 -0.30 11.22
N SER A 44 9.69 -1.13 10.64
CA SER A 44 8.35 -1.39 11.14
C SER A 44 8.27 -2.78 11.77
N ALA A 45 7.14 -3.11 12.41
CA ALA A 45 6.97 -4.39 13.10
C ALA A 45 7.07 -5.60 12.15
N ILE A 46 6.65 -5.45 10.89
CA ILE A 46 6.58 -6.53 9.89
C ILE A 46 7.71 -6.40 8.87
N LEU A 47 7.92 -5.22 8.31
CA LEU A 47 9.00 -4.96 7.35
C LEU A 47 10.25 -4.51 8.12
N GLY A 48 11.15 -5.44 8.39
CA GLY A 48 12.42 -5.18 9.09
C GLY A 48 13.27 -4.12 8.38
N ARG A 49 14.21 -3.51 9.13
CA ARG A 49 15.11 -2.46 8.61
C ARG A 49 15.87 -2.89 7.34
N GLY A 50 16.31 -4.15 7.27
CA GLY A 50 17.07 -4.68 6.14
C GLY A 50 16.29 -4.70 4.84
N ILE A 51 15.03 -5.19 4.87
CA ILE A 51 14.15 -5.24 3.70
C ILE A 51 13.85 -3.83 3.20
N ARG A 52 13.53 -2.90 4.10
CA ARG A 52 13.26 -1.49 3.73
C ARG A 52 14.51 -0.81 3.16
N ALA A 53 15.68 -1.02 3.77
CA ALA A 53 16.93 -0.47 3.27
C ALA A 53 17.27 -1.01 1.87
N TRP A 54 17.15 -2.32 1.66
CA TRP A 54 17.30 -2.94 0.35
C TRP A 54 16.31 -2.37 -0.68
N TYR A 55 15.05 -2.24 -0.32
CA TYR A 55 14.02 -1.70 -1.20
C TYR A 55 14.32 -0.25 -1.58
N PHE A 56 14.64 0.61 -0.62
CA PHE A 56 14.98 2.01 -0.88
C PHE A 56 16.25 2.16 -1.72
N ALA A 57 17.23 1.29 -1.50
CA ALA A 57 18.43 1.25 -2.31
C ALA A 57 18.11 0.98 -3.80
N ASN A 58 17.19 0.05 -4.07
CA ASN A 58 16.77 -0.26 -5.43
C ASN A 58 15.89 0.84 -6.08
N LEU A 59 15.22 1.67 -5.29
CA LEU A 59 14.43 2.80 -5.80
C LEU A 59 15.27 4.05 -6.10
N GLN A 60 16.48 4.15 -5.54
CA GLN A 60 17.31 5.34 -5.63
C GLN A 60 17.63 5.80 -7.06
N PRO A 61 17.95 4.92 -8.04
CA PRO A 61 18.21 5.37 -9.40
C PRO A 61 16.99 6.00 -10.07
N PHE A 62 15.79 5.52 -9.77
CA PHE A 62 14.56 6.14 -10.26
C PHE A 62 14.30 7.49 -9.56
N GLU A 63 14.57 7.57 -8.26
CA GLU A 63 14.54 8.83 -7.51
C GLU A 63 15.53 9.85 -8.09
N GLU A 64 16.77 9.45 -8.39
CA GLU A 64 17.79 10.31 -9.03
C GLU A 64 17.36 10.73 -10.44
N PHE A 65 16.72 9.86 -11.21
CA PHE A 65 16.13 10.20 -12.49
C PHE A 65 15.09 11.31 -12.34
N CYS A 66 14.14 11.16 -11.40
CA CYS A 66 13.10 12.16 -11.15
C CYS A 66 13.73 13.52 -10.73
N ILE A 67 14.75 13.49 -9.87
CA ILE A 67 15.46 14.70 -9.43
C ILE A 67 16.19 15.36 -10.60
N ARG A 68 16.91 14.59 -11.41
CA ARG A 68 17.67 15.10 -12.56
C ARG A 68 16.77 15.77 -13.59
N TRP A 69 15.59 15.23 -13.81
CA TRP A 69 14.59 15.76 -14.76
C TRP A 69 13.65 16.76 -14.11
N GLN A 70 13.88 17.12 -12.85
CA GLN A 70 13.04 18.05 -12.08
C GLN A 70 11.54 17.68 -12.13
N VAL A 71 11.23 16.40 -12.06
CA VAL A 71 9.86 15.89 -12.06
C VAL A 71 9.14 16.45 -10.83
N ASP A 72 8.03 17.16 -11.04
CA ASP A 72 7.22 17.64 -9.92
C ASP A 72 6.66 16.43 -9.12
N PRO A 73 6.92 16.35 -7.81
CA PRO A 73 6.39 15.29 -6.96
C PRO A 73 4.87 15.11 -7.07
N ALA A 74 4.11 16.18 -7.36
CA ALA A 74 2.67 16.10 -7.57
C ALA A 74 2.28 15.19 -8.74
N HIS A 75 3.10 15.10 -9.79
CA HIS A 75 2.84 14.18 -10.90
C HIS A 75 2.94 12.72 -10.48
N LEU A 76 3.86 12.39 -9.56
CA LEU A 76 3.99 11.05 -9.00
C LEU A 76 2.77 10.70 -8.12
N SER A 77 2.30 11.66 -7.31
CA SER A 77 1.08 11.49 -6.52
C SER A 77 -0.16 11.31 -7.42
N TYR A 78 -0.29 12.05 -8.53
CA TYR A 78 -1.39 11.82 -9.48
C TYR A 78 -1.27 10.47 -10.20
N ALA A 79 -0.07 10.03 -10.53
CA ALA A 79 0.16 8.69 -11.10
C ALA A 79 -0.22 7.58 -10.08
N GLN A 80 0.06 7.79 -8.79
CA GLN A 80 -0.39 6.93 -7.71
C GLN A 80 -1.93 6.86 -7.64
N LEU A 81 -2.61 8.01 -7.71
CA LEU A 81 -4.07 8.07 -7.71
C LEU A 81 -4.67 7.31 -8.89
N LEU A 82 -4.13 7.54 -10.11
CA LEU A 82 -4.55 6.83 -11.32
C LEU A 82 -4.32 5.32 -11.18
N SER A 83 -3.16 4.91 -10.65
CA SER A 83 -2.88 3.50 -10.36
C SER A 83 -3.90 2.91 -9.38
N GLY A 84 -4.30 3.66 -8.34
CA GLY A 84 -5.35 3.24 -7.40
C GLY A 84 -6.71 3.06 -8.08
N MET A 85 -7.10 3.93 -8.99
CA MET A 85 -8.33 3.77 -9.79
C MET A 85 -8.27 2.50 -10.65
N LEU A 86 -7.13 2.24 -11.30
CA LEU A 86 -6.93 1.02 -12.08
C LEU A 86 -6.97 -0.23 -11.19
N VAL A 87 -6.41 -0.18 -9.99
CA VAL A 87 -6.51 -1.26 -8.99
C VAL A 87 -7.99 -1.57 -8.68
N ALA A 88 -8.81 -0.52 -8.46
CA ALA A 88 -10.24 -0.72 -8.20
C ALA A 88 -10.94 -1.43 -9.36
N VAL A 89 -10.67 -1.01 -10.60
CA VAL A 89 -11.24 -1.63 -11.80
C VAL A 89 -10.79 -3.09 -11.91
N CYS A 90 -9.49 -3.36 -11.76
CA CYS A 90 -8.95 -4.72 -11.86
C CYS A 90 -9.55 -5.64 -10.78
N TYR A 91 -9.62 -5.20 -9.52
CA TYR A 91 -10.27 -5.98 -8.47
C TYR A 91 -11.75 -6.21 -8.75
N ALA A 92 -12.49 -5.19 -9.20
CA ALA A 92 -13.91 -5.33 -9.52
C ALA A 92 -14.18 -6.33 -10.65
N GLN A 93 -13.26 -6.45 -11.60
CA GLN A 93 -13.32 -7.43 -12.70
C GLN A 93 -12.79 -8.82 -12.30
N GLY A 94 -12.27 -8.99 -11.09
CA GLY A 94 -11.67 -10.25 -10.63
C GLY A 94 -10.24 -10.49 -11.16
N TRP A 95 -9.56 -9.46 -11.70
CA TRP A 95 -8.17 -9.55 -12.14
C TRP A 95 -7.24 -9.33 -10.95
N LEU A 96 -7.28 -10.30 -10.02
CA LEU A 96 -6.66 -10.17 -8.70
C LEU A 96 -5.14 -10.09 -8.77
N THR A 97 -4.52 -10.82 -9.70
CA THR A 97 -3.07 -10.83 -9.89
C THR A 97 -2.58 -9.49 -10.42
N THR A 98 -3.22 -8.98 -11.46
CA THR A 98 -2.92 -7.65 -12.03
C THR A 98 -3.14 -6.55 -11.01
N ALA A 99 -4.26 -6.58 -10.28
CA ALA A 99 -4.57 -5.61 -9.24
C ALA A 99 -3.54 -5.61 -8.12
N GLY A 100 -3.07 -6.80 -7.70
CA GLY A 100 -2.02 -6.92 -6.69
C GLY A 100 -0.71 -6.26 -7.11
N TRP A 101 -0.24 -6.48 -8.34
CA TRP A 101 0.96 -5.81 -8.87
C TRP A 101 0.78 -4.30 -9.00
N LEU A 102 -0.37 -3.84 -9.49
CA LEU A 102 -0.68 -2.40 -9.58
C LEU A 102 -0.75 -1.75 -8.20
N LEU A 103 -1.25 -2.45 -7.19
CA LEU A 103 -1.29 -1.96 -5.81
C LEU A 103 0.12 -1.78 -5.24
N LEU A 104 1.02 -2.77 -5.46
CA LEU A 104 2.42 -2.66 -5.06
C LEU A 104 3.13 -1.53 -5.80
N PHE A 105 2.82 -1.33 -7.07
CA PHE A 105 3.34 -0.21 -7.86
C PHE A 105 2.84 1.14 -7.34
N ALA A 106 1.55 1.28 -7.02
CA ALA A 106 1.00 2.49 -6.39
C ALA A 106 1.69 2.82 -5.05
N GLY A 107 1.95 1.79 -4.21
CA GLY A 107 2.72 1.96 -2.98
C GLY A 107 4.18 2.37 -3.21
N THR A 108 4.76 1.97 -4.34
CA THR A 108 6.11 2.38 -4.75
C THR A 108 6.14 3.85 -5.13
N LEU A 109 5.15 4.33 -5.90
CA LEU A 109 5.01 5.74 -6.29
C LEU A 109 4.88 6.65 -5.07
N ASP A 110 4.07 6.25 -4.07
CA ASP A 110 3.89 6.91 -2.78
C ASP A 110 5.22 7.12 -2.02
N ILE A 111 6.07 6.11 -2.01
CA ILE A 111 7.38 6.21 -1.36
C ILE A 111 8.29 7.18 -2.12
N ILE A 112 8.25 7.13 -3.45
CA ILE A 112 9.15 7.93 -4.30
C ILE A 112 8.77 9.39 -4.26
N ASP A 113 7.48 9.76 -4.37
CA ASP A 113 7.05 11.17 -4.38
C ASP A 113 7.45 11.90 -3.09
N GLY A 114 7.25 11.26 -1.93
CA GLY A 114 7.70 11.80 -0.65
C GLY A 114 9.22 11.95 -0.54
N ARG A 115 10.02 11.04 -1.14
CA ARG A 115 11.47 11.13 -1.15
C ARG A 115 11.97 12.21 -2.10
N VAL A 116 11.40 12.28 -3.31
CA VAL A 116 11.71 13.31 -4.30
C VAL A 116 11.35 14.70 -3.79
N ALA A 117 10.15 14.87 -3.19
CA ALA A 117 9.71 16.12 -2.58
C ALA A 117 10.71 16.65 -1.54
N ARG A 118 11.16 15.78 -0.63
CA ARG A 118 12.15 16.16 0.41
C ARG A 118 13.50 16.55 -0.16
N ARG A 119 13.93 15.95 -1.28
CA ARG A 119 15.23 16.26 -1.90
C ARG A 119 15.21 17.50 -2.78
N ILE A 120 14.11 17.78 -3.50
CA ILE A 120 14.02 18.92 -4.40
C ILE A 120 13.74 20.21 -3.63
N ASN A 121 12.71 20.23 -2.78
CA ASN A 121 12.16 21.44 -2.17
C ASN A 121 12.09 21.41 -0.63
N GLY A 122 12.71 20.40 0.02
CA GLY A 122 12.57 20.21 1.46
C GLY A 122 11.16 19.76 1.90
N GLY A 123 10.25 19.57 0.93
CA GLY A 123 8.82 19.32 1.15
C GLY A 123 8.03 20.63 1.36
N SER A 124 6.73 20.61 1.04
CA SER A 124 5.83 21.72 1.29
C SER A 124 4.58 21.25 2.04
N ALA A 125 4.00 22.11 2.87
CA ALA A 125 2.74 21.78 3.56
C ALA A 125 1.61 21.45 2.59
N ARG A 126 1.55 22.16 1.45
CA ARG A 126 0.59 21.89 0.38
C ARG A 126 0.79 20.52 -0.25
N GLY A 127 2.05 20.14 -0.53
CA GLY A 127 2.38 18.81 -1.07
C GLY A 127 2.05 17.69 -0.08
N ALA A 128 2.41 17.86 1.19
CA ALA A 128 2.09 16.88 2.24
C ALA A 128 0.58 16.71 2.47
N PHE A 129 -0.20 17.79 2.32
CA PHE A 129 -1.67 17.72 2.36
C PHE A 129 -2.22 16.94 1.16
N LEU A 130 -1.77 17.28 -0.07
CA LEU A 130 -2.20 16.60 -1.29
C LEU A 130 -1.90 15.10 -1.24
N ASP A 131 -0.66 14.74 -0.91
CA ASP A 131 -0.21 13.36 -0.70
C ASP A 131 -1.12 12.64 0.31
N SER A 132 -1.36 13.28 1.46
CA SER A 132 -2.27 12.74 2.47
C SER A 132 -3.67 12.44 1.94
N VAL A 133 -4.24 13.28 1.08
CA VAL A 133 -5.58 13.08 0.50
C VAL A 133 -5.55 11.96 -0.53
N ILE A 134 -4.58 12.00 -1.45
CA ILE A 134 -4.40 10.96 -2.49
C ILE A 134 -4.24 9.59 -1.87
N ASP A 135 -3.49 9.49 -0.80
CA ASP A 135 -3.30 8.28 0.00
C ASP A 135 -4.62 7.63 0.42
N ARG A 136 -5.55 8.42 0.95
CA ARG A 136 -6.85 7.89 1.41
C ARG A 136 -7.70 7.44 0.25
N TYR A 137 -7.68 8.17 -0.87
CA TYR A 137 -8.38 7.75 -2.08
C TYR A 137 -7.80 6.45 -2.65
N THR A 138 -6.48 6.34 -2.76
CA THR A 138 -5.81 5.13 -3.28
C THR A 138 -6.10 3.92 -2.40
N ASP A 139 -6.00 4.06 -1.06
CA ASP A 139 -6.40 3.01 -0.11
C ASP A 139 -7.88 2.61 -0.32
N SER A 140 -8.77 3.60 -0.44
CA SER A 140 -10.20 3.35 -0.58
C SER A 140 -10.53 2.65 -1.89
N PHE A 141 -9.91 3.03 -3.00
CA PHE A 141 -10.14 2.40 -4.30
C PHE A 141 -9.80 0.91 -4.30
N ALA A 142 -8.72 0.49 -3.66
CA ALA A 142 -8.36 -0.91 -3.56
C ALA A 142 -9.48 -1.73 -2.86
N TYR A 143 -9.96 -1.25 -1.72
CA TYR A 143 -11.04 -1.94 -0.99
C TYR A 143 -12.40 -1.81 -1.70
N LEU A 144 -12.70 -0.70 -2.37
CA LEU A 144 -13.93 -0.56 -3.16
C LEU A 144 -13.98 -1.56 -4.32
N GLY A 145 -12.87 -1.76 -5.03
CA GLY A 145 -12.77 -2.80 -6.06
C GLY A 145 -13.04 -4.20 -5.51
N LEU A 146 -12.42 -4.54 -4.37
CA LEU A 146 -12.67 -5.81 -3.69
C LEU A 146 -14.11 -5.93 -3.18
N ALA A 147 -14.72 -4.84 -2.71
CA ALA A 147 -16.12 -4.83 -2.27
C ALA A 147 -17.07 -5.14 -3.44
N VAL A 148 -16.80 -4.60 -4.63
CA VAL A 148 -17.55 -4.94 -5.85
C VAL A 148 -17.37 -6.41 -6.22
N PHE A 149 -16.15 -6.93 -6.15
CA PHE A 149 -15.86 -8.34 -6.44
C PHE A 149 -16.58 -9.30 -5.48
N PHE A 150 -16.51 -9.01 -4.18
CA PHE A 150 -17.13 -9.83 -3.13
C PHE A 150 -18.57 -9.43 -2.76
N ARG A 151 -19.25 -8.57 -3.57
CA ARG A 151 -20.56 -7.96 -3.23
C ARG A 151 -21.68 -8.95 -2.87
N HIS A 152 -21.61 -10.18 -3.38
CA HIS A 152 -22.62 -11.21 -3.12
C HIS A 152 -22.19 -12.26 -2.09
N THR A 153 -21.12 -11.99 -1.33
CA THR A 153 -20.59 -12.91 -0.33
C THR A 153 -20.47 -12.20 1.03
N TRP A 154 -20.37 -13.00 2.10
CA TRP A 154 -20.12 -12.49 3.45
C TRP A 154 -18.76 -11.77 3.57
N VAL A 155 -17.80 -12.05 2.67
CA VAL A 155 -16.47 -11.43 2.63
C VAL A 155 -16.58 -9.91 2.44
N LEU A 156 -17.65 -9.41 1.82
CA LEU A 156 -17.93 -7.97 1.71
C LEU A 156 -17.78 -7.26 3.05
N TRP A 157 -18.29 -7.83 4.14
CA TRP A 157 -18.21 -7.20 5.45
C TRP A 157 -16.79 -7.10 5.98
N ALA A 158 -15.94 -8.10 5.70
CA ALA A 158 -14.52 -8.05 6.05
C ALA A 158 -13.78 -6.98 5.25
N VAL A 159 -14.09 -6.84 3.94
CA VAL A 159 -13.55 -5.76 3.08
C VAL A 159 -13.93 -4.38 3.63
N LEU A 160 -15.20 -4.17 3.97
CA LEU A 160 -15.68 -2.89 4.52
C LEU A 160 -15.05 -2.58 5.88
N LEU A 161 -14.89 -3.57 6.75
CA LEU A 161 -14.19 -3.41 8.02
C LEU A 161 -12.72 -3.05 7.83
N ALA A 162 -12.04 -3.67 6.85
CA ALA A 162 -10.66 -3.32 6.50
C ALA A 162 -10.55 -1.88 5.98
N LEU A 163 -11.48 -1.44 5.13
CA LEU A 163 -11.56 -0.07 4.62
C LEU A 163 -11.75 0.92 5.78
N ILE A 164 -12.75 0.73 6.61
CA ILE A 164 -13.06 1.61 7.76
C ILE A 164 -11.85 1.68 8.70
N GLY A 165 -11.30 0.51 9.08
CA GLY A 165 -10.13 0.44 9.94
C GLY A 165 -8.94 1.22 9.35
N GLY A 166 -8.67 1.09 8.04
CA GLY A 166 -7.61 1.81 7.34
C GLY A 166 -7.78 3.33 7.38
N LEU A 167 -8.98 3.82 7.19
CA LEU A 167 -9.31 5.24 7.30
C LEU A 167 -9.17 5.75 8.74
N ILE A 168 -9.65 5.00 9.72
CA ILE A 168 -9.55 5.36 11.14
C ILE A 168 -8.10 5.37 11.62
N VAL A 169 -7.26 4.41 11.20
CA VAL A 169 -5.81 4.41 11.50
C VAL A 169 -5.14 5.70 11.03
N SER A 170 -5.46 6.15 9.81
CA SER A 170 -4.92 7.37 9.24
C SER A 170 -5.47 8.63 9.91
N TYR A 171 -6.79 8.65 10.15
CA TYR A 171 -7.48 9.76 10.84
C TYR A 171 -6.99 9.94 12.28
N ALA A 172 -6.91 8.84 13.05
CA ALA A 172 -6.47 8.89 14.44
C ALA A 172 -5.05 9.47 14.56
N ARG A 173 -4.15 9.11 13.64
CA ARG A 173 -2.81 9.70 13.59
C ARG A 173 -2.86 11.20 13.29
N ALA A 174 -3.48 11.58 12.18
CA ALA A 174 -3.53 12.98 11.74
C ALA A 174 -4.23 13.88 12.79
N ARG A 175 -5.32 13.37 13.40
CA ARG A 175 -6.03 14.12 14.44
C ARG A 175 -5.22 14.23 15.73
N GLY A 176 -4.55 13.14 16.16
CA GLY A 176 -3.67 13.17 17.32
C GLY A 176 -2.53 14.15 17.16
N GLU A 177 -1.82 14.10 16.01
CA GLU A 177 -0.73 15.03 15.69
C GLU A 177 -1.22 16.48 15.61
N GLY A 178 -2.41 16.73 15.05
CA GLY A 178 -3.03 18.06 15.01
C GLY A 178 -3.49 18.61 16.37
N LEU A 179 -3.58 17.76 17.40
CA LEU A 179 -3.85 18.15 18.79
C LEU A 179 -2.59 18.14 19.69
N GLY A 180 -1.40 17.92 19.10
CA GLY A 180 -0.12 17.93 19.82
C GLY A 180 0.37 16.54 20.27
N ALA A 181 -0.40 15.48 20.13
CA ALA A 181 0.05 14.13 20.49
C ALA A 181 1.00 13.54 19.42
N GLN A 182 2.13 12.96 19.83
CA GLN A 182 3.02 12.24 18.91
C GLN A 182 2.54 10.79 18.74
N CYS A 183 1.93 10.47 17.60
CA CYS A 183 1.40 9.14 17.31
C CYS A 183 2.34 8.31 16.42
N ARG A 184 3.33 7.64 17.04
CA ARG A 184 4.26 6.73 16.35
C ARG A 184 3.92 5.25 16.54
N VAL A 185 2.83 4.94 17.23
CA VAL A 185 2.39 3.57 17.52
C VAL A 185 1.54 3.01 16.38
N GLY A 186 1.47 1.69 16.30
CA GLY A 186 0.62 0.94 15.38
C GLY A 186 1.35 -0.27 14.81
N LEU A 187 0.69 -1.43 14.89
CA LEU A 187 1.23 -2.69 14.40
C LEU A 187 1.29 -2.72 12.87
N LEU A 188 0.24 -2.23 12.21
CA LEU A 188 0.08 -2.29 10.77
C LEU A 188 0.08 -0.87 10.16
N GLN A 189 1.21 -0.50 9.58
CA GLN A 189 1.37 0.75 8.86
C GLN A 189 0.89 0.59 7.40
N ARG A 190 0.80 1.69 6.64
CA ARG A 190 0.30 1.68 5.27
C ARG A 190 1.13 0.81 4.30
N PRO A 191 2.47 0.88 4.28
CA PRO A 191 3.25 0.02 3.38
C PRO A 191 3.01 -1.47 3.61
N GLU A 192 2.83 -1.87 4.87
CA GLU A 192 2.56 -3.26 5.24
C GLU A 192 1.21 -3.73 4.73
N ARG A 193 0.19 -2.87 4.76
CA ARG A 193 -1.14 -3.17 4.19
C ARG A 193 -1.04 -3.45 2.70
N TYR A 194 -0.29 -2.63 1.96
CA TYR A 194 -0.08 -2.80 0.53
C TYR A 194 0.66 -4.09 0.21
N VAL A 195 1.70 -4.39 0.98
CA VAL A 195 2.50 -5.63 0.81
C VAL A 195 1.64 -6.86 1.10
N ILE A 196 0.90 -6.87 2.21
CA ILE A 196 0.06 -8.01 2.59
C ILE A 196 -1.08 -8.19 1.59
N LEU A 197 -1.79 -7.12 1.22
CA LEU A 197 -2.91 -7.21 0.28
C LEU A 197 -2.42 -7.55 -1.12
N GLY A 198 -1.37 -6.87 -1.61
CA GLY A 198 -0.82 -7.09 -2.94
C GLY A 198 -0.33 -8.52 -3.12
N PHE A 199 0.55 -9.00 -2.25
CA PHE A 199 1.01 -10.38 -2.33
C PHE A 199 -0.08 -11.40 -2.01
N GLY A 200 -0.97 -11.11 -1.07
CA GLY A 200 -2.11 -11.99 -0.75
C GLY A 200 -3.03 -12.20 -1.94
N THR A 201 -3.28 -11.17 -2.75
CA THR A 201 -4.11 -11.29 -3.96
C THR A 201 -3.34 -11.93 -5.12
N ILE A 202 -2.03 -11.62 -5.31
CA ILE A 202 -1.18 -12.26 -6.32
C ILE A 202 -1.10 -13.77 -6.06
N PHE A 203 -0.61 -14.16 -4.89
CA PHE A 203 -0.43 -15.57 -4.56
C PHE A 203 -1.75 -16.29 -4.37
N GLY A 204 -2.79 -15.63 -3.86
CA GLY A 204 -4.11 -16.21 -3.71
C GLY A 204 -4.76 -16.55 -5.06
N SER A 205 -4.63 -15.66 -6.05
CA SER A 205 -5.11 -15.92 -7.40
C SER A 205 -4.29 -17.01 -8.10
N LEU A 206 -2.96 -16.98 -7.96
CA LEU A 206 -2.08 -18.00 -8.54
C LEU A 206 -2.36 -19.38 -7.94
N LEU A 207 -2.50 -19.44 -6.62
CA LEU A 207 -2.78 -20.70 -5.92
C LEU A 207 -4.12 -21.29 -6.34
N GLU A 208 -5.16 -20.46 -6.42
CA GLU A 208 -6.48 -20.86 -6.93
C GLU A 208 -6.40 -21.46 -8.33
N HIS A 209 -5.59 -20.86 -9.21
CA HIS A 209 -5.39 -21.36 -10.56
C HIS A 209 -4.69 -22.73 -10.59
N LEU A 210 -3.74 -22.97 -9.69
CA LEU A 210 -2.96 -24.22 -9.66
C LEU A 210 -3.66 -25.38 -8.97
N THR A 211 -4.45 -25.11 -7.95
CA THR A 211 -4.96 -26.15 -7.04
C THR A 211 -6.49 -26.20 -6.95
N GLY A 212 -7.18 -25.17 -7.48
CA GLY A 212 -8.62 -25.01 -7.29
C GLY A 212 -8.97 -24.56 -5.86
N PRO A 213 -10.27 -24.58 -5.50
CA PRO A 213 -10.76 -24.08 -4.22
C PRO A 213 -10.32 -24.99 -3.05
N TRP A 214 -9.86 -24.36 -1.95
CA TRP A 214 -9.30 -25.07 -0.80
C TRP A 214 -10.28 -25.23 0.35
N LEU A 215 -10.71 -24.14 0.96
CA LEU A 215 -11.51 -24.14 2.18
C LEU A 215 -12.96 -24.57 1.87
N GLY A 216 -13.24 -25.86 1.97
CA GLY A 216 -14.59 -26.38 1.80
C GLY A 216 -15.24 -26.07 0.42
N GLY A 217 -14.44 -25.97 -0.62
CA GLY A 217 -14.91 -25.56 -1.94
C GLY A 217 -15.00 -24.04 -2.15
N GLN A 218 -14.51 -23.24 -1.20
CA GLN A 218 -14.53 -21.79 -1.29
C GLN A 218 -13.45 -21.28 -2.25
N HIS A 219 -13.85 -20.59 -3.31
CA HIS A 219 -12.94 -19.95 -4.24
C HIS A 219 -12.18 -18.79 -3.58
N TYR A 220 -10.93 -18.57 -4.01
CA TYR A 220 -10.03 -17.50 -3.54
C TYR A 220 -9.75 -17.52 -2.02
N SER A 221 -9.65 -18.71 -1.45
CA SER A 221 -9.49 -18.92 -0.01
C SER A 221 -8.35 -18.11 0.62
N LEU A 222 -7.18 -18.05 -0.03
CA LEU A 222 -6.03 -17.27 0.49
C LEU A 222 -6.30 -15.76 0.42
N VAL A 223 -7.00 -15.28 -0.60
CA VAL A 223 -7.42 -13.87 -0.69
C VAL A 223 -8.37 -13.52 0.44
N ILE A 224 -9.34 -14.40 0.71
CA ILE A 224 -10.30 -14.23 1.82
C ILE A 224 -9.58 -14.18 3.17
N VAL A 225 -8.67 -15.12 3.43
CA VAL A 225 -7.84 -15.13 4.65
C VAL A 225 -7.03 -13.84 4.78
N THR A 226 -6.44 -13.37 3.68
CA THR A 226 -5.68 -12.11 3.67
C THR A 226 -6.55 -10.91 4.02
N ILE A 227 -7.74 -10.80 3.43
CA ILE A 227 -8.69 -9.72 3.71
C ILE A 227 -9.13 -9.76 5.19
N PHE A 228 -9.44 -10.96 5.70
CA PHE A 228 -9.86 -11.12 7.09
C PHE A 228 -8.75 -10.74 8.07
N LEU A 229 -7.52 -11.20 7.81
CA LEU A 229 -6.35 -10.83 8.59
C LEU A 229 -6.13 -9.32 8.61
N LEU A 230 -6.22 -8.67 7.44
CA LEU A 230 -6.12 -7.22 7.33
C LEU A 230 -7.23 -6.51 8.10
N ALA A 231 -8.48 -6.97 7.99
CA ALA A 231 -9.60 -6.38 8.73
C ALA A 231 -9.35 -6.40 10.23
N VAL A 232 -8.87 -7.52 10.78
CA VAL A 232 -8.55 -7.65 12.20
C VAL A 232 -7.37 -6.74 12.61
N LEU A 233 -6.24 -6.85 11.90
CA LEU A 233 -5.01 -6.13 12.26
C LEU A 233 -5.14 -4.61 12.12
N VAL A 234 -5.86 -4.15 11.10
CA VAL A 234 -6.08 -2.72 10.87
C VAL A 234 -6.97 -2.13 11.95
N ASN A 235 -8.07 -2.79 12.30
CA ASN A 235 -8.94 -2.31 13.38
C ASN A 235 -8.25 -2.37 14.75
N PHE A 236 -7.47 -3.41 15.01
CA PHE A 236 -6.62 -3.45 16.21
C PHE A 236 -5.66 -2.26 16.26
N THR A 237 -5.00 -1.93 15.13
CA THR A 237 -4.12 -0.77 15.03
C THR A 237 -4.88 0.55 15.22
N ALA A 238 -6.12 0.66 14.72
CA ALA A 238 -6.97 1.82 14.93
C ALA A 238 -7.26 2.06 16.42
N VAL A 239 -7.63 0.99 17.13
CA VAL A 239 -7.86 1.03 18.58
C VAL A 239 -6.57 1.39 19.33
N GLN A 240 -5.43 0.79 18.98
CA GLN A 240 -4.14 1.14 19.60
C GLN A 240 -3.84 2.64 19.49
N ARG A 241 -4.02 3.23 18.29
CA ARG A 241 -3.80 4.67 18.06
C ARG A 241 -4.79 5.54 18.83
N ALA A 242 -6.05 5.17 18.85
CA ALA A 242 -7.09 5.89 19.59
C ALA A 242 -6.78 5.92 21.08
N VAL A 243 -6.46 4.78 21.68
CA VAL A 243 -6.11 4.67 23.11
C VAL A 243 -4.81 5.43 23.42
N HIS A 244 -3.79 5.33 22.55
CA HIS A 244 -2.53 6.05 22.74
C HIS A 244 -2.75 7.57 22.77
N ASN A 245 -3.45 8.10 21.76
CA ASN A 245 -3.73 9.55 21.67
C ASN A 245 -4.59 10.03 22.83
N TRP A 246 -5.60 9.24 23.21
CA TRP A 246 -6.45 9.56 24.37
C TRP A 246 -5.63 9.72 25.65
N ARG A 247 -4.69 8.79 25.90
CA ARG A 247 -3.81 8.85 27.07
C ARG A 247 -2.82 10.01 27.02
N ALA A 248 -2.19 10.24 25.85
CA ALA A 248 -1.25 11.33 25.65
C ALA A 248 -1.88 12.71 25.91
N LEU A 249 -3.05 12.95 25.31
CA LEU A 249 -3.78 14.23 25.49
C LEU A 249 -4.34 14.43 26.91
N GLY A 250 -4.68 13.33 27.61
CA GLY A 250 -5.14 13.41 28.98
C GLY A 250 -4.01 13.65 30.02
N ALA A 251 -2.76 13.39 29.65
CA ALA A 251 -1.59 13.71 30.48
C ALA A 251 -1.26 15.21 30.44
N ASP A 252 -1.31 15.83 29.24
CA ASP A 252 -1.05 17.27 29.05
C ASP A 252 -2.11 18.16 29.73
N SER A 253 -3.34 17.68 29.90
CA SER A 253 -4.40 18.45 30.56
C SER A 253 -4.27 18.51 32.10
N ARG A 254 -3.30 17.81 32.67
CA ARG A 254 -3.04 17.75 34.12
C ARG A 254 -1.73 18.43 34.53
N ALA A 255 -0.95 18.91 33.55
CA ALA A 255 0.26 19.71 33.75
C ALA A 255 -0.04 21.20 33.55
#